data_8ebea2fbf3cec29ec56df5f3b3dd84b8
#
_entry.id   8ebea2fbf3cec29ec56df5f3b3dd84b8
#
_cell.length_a   1.000
_cell.length_b   1.000
_cell.length_c   1.000
_cell.angle_alpha   90.00
_cell.angle_beta   90.00
_cell.angle_gamma   90.00
#
_symmetry.space_group_name_H-M   'P 1'
#
loop_
_entity.id
_entity.type
_entity.pdbx_description
1 polymer ?
#
loop_
_entity_poly.entity_id
_entity_poly.type
_entity_poly.pdbx_seq_one_letter_code
_entity_poly.pdbx_strand_id
1 'polypeptide(L)'
;VMATNMTYYRALIDFGVPKFKSREFNDSLKTLCKLLGKYFPERTPAAYEKAMRTAFLRKKRYFVLVREITGRDYELLKTFPFLRHSTQYSGFHIDPEREKIVKREKPYGTMASRAIGGLDETFHGNSGLEKALDSLLYGIPGKTVKKQIPSGMVDWVAEPPRRGLDVKTTIDVDIQDITEQALLQTIEETQPEFAVAIVMEVETGDIKAMSNLSRLPGGEYVETVNNAVQGYEPGSVVKPLSMMIALDDGVIRPHDVVNGHDGVFRYPAGMKVRPITDTHGRASMTATEAMKYSSNIGLSEIILRGYERNPDEFVQRIYKSGFMEPFDLCIPGAARPTIRHLKSTVQDRINLTRMSYGYTTKIPPIYTLALYNTIANDGQFVKPRLVKELIRDGVTDTVFDISYIRKQACKPETARALRNMLYAVVNDDDGTGRRARSKKVTI
;
A
#
# COMPACT_ATOMS: atom_id res chain seq x y z
N VAL A 1 14.43 -1.83 4.06
CA VAL A 1 13.59 -1.47 5.21
C VAL A 1 12.74 -0.28 4.82
N MET A 2 11.39 -0.44 4.79
CA MET A 2 10.47 0.62 4.35
C MET A 2 10.10 1.60 5.47
N ALA A 3 10.07 1.15 6.71
CA ALA A 3 9.87 2.01 7.87
C ALA A 3 10.61 1.43 9.09
N THR A 4 11.27 2.29 9.87
CA THR A 4 12.05 1.87 11.05
C THR A 4 12.09 2.96 12.10
N ASN A 5 12.29 2.58 13.35
CA ASN A 5 12.51 3.56 14.42
C ASN A 5 14.01 3.85 14.50
N MET A 6 14.37 5.10 14.33
CA MET A 6 15.72 5.61 14.50
C MET A 6 15.84 6.35 15.83
N THR A 7 16.94 6.12 16.52
CA THR A 7 17.25 6.80 17.77
C THR A 7 18.25 7.92 17.53
N TYR A 8 17.89 9.11 17.93
CA TYR A 8 18.72 10.31 17.93
C TYR A 8 18.99 10.76 19.35
N TYR A 9 20.07 11.51 19.52
CA TYR A 9 20.48 12.07 20.79
C TYR A 9 20.78 13.56 20.61
N ARG A 10 20.67 14.33 21.68
CA ARG A 10 21.25 15.68 21.71
C ARG A 10 22.72 15.62 22.08
N ALA A 11 23.55 16.28 21.28
CA ALA A 11 24.94 16.50 21.64
C ALA A 11 25.04 17.71 22.59
N LEU A 12 25.57 17.50 23.77
CA LEU A 12 25.59 18.47 24.85
C LEU A 12 27.02 18.88 25.22
N ILE A 13 27.19 20.11 25.70
CA ILE A 13 28.42 20.55 26.36
C ILE A 13 28.07 21.17 27.74
N ASP A 14 28.72 20.68 28.78
CA ASP A 14 28.72 21.29 30.12
C ASP A 14 29.97 22.19 30.26
N PHE A 15 29.78 23.50 30.10
CA PHE A 15 30.86 24.48 30.28
C PHE A 15 31.20 24.74 31.75
N GLY A 16 30.50 24.12 32.69
CA GLY A 16 30.73 24.23 34.13
C GLY A 16 31.55 23.08 34.74
N VAL A 17 32.07 22.15 33.93
CA VAL A 17 32.90 21.07 34.47
C VAL A 17 34.20 21.62 35.11
N PRO A 18 34.59 21.13 36.30
CA PRO A 18 35.71 21.76 37.08
C PRO A 18 37.05 21.75 36.36
N LYS A 19 37.31 20.73 35.51
CA LYS A 19 38.58 20.57 34.79
C LYS A 19 38.49 21.03 33.32
N PHE A 20 37.54 21.91 32.98
CA PHE A 20 37.37 22.38 31.60
C PHE A 20 38.61 23.04 31.04
N LYS A 21 39.09 22.57 29.88
CA LYS A 21 40.33 23.06 29.24
C LYS A 21 40.08 24.33 28.45
N SER A 22 39.89 25.45 29.13
CA SER A 22 39.50 26.74 28.55
C SER A 22 40.44 27.28 27.48
N ARG A 23 41.75 27.08 27.61
CA ARG A 23 42.75 27.51 26.62
C ARG A 23 42.60 26.70 25.32
N GLU A 24 42.59 25.38 25.41
CA GLU A 24 42.41 24.49 24.24
C GLU A 24 41.07 24.71 23.54
N PHE A 25 40.01 25.01 24.32
CA PHE A 25 38.71 25.39 23.77
C PHE A 25 38.80 26.63 22.88
N ASN A 26 39.43 27.74 23.38
CA ASN A 26 39.56 28.97 22.64
C ASN A 26 40.43 28.81 21.39
N ASP A 27 41.53 28.04 21.50
CA ASP A 27 42.49 27.82 20.40
C ASP A 27 41.85 27.02 19.25
N SER A 28 40.98 26.05 19.58
CA SER A 28 40.35 25.14 18.62
C SER A 28 38.98 25.61 18.13
N LEU A 29 38.34 26.60 18.78
CA LEU A 29 36.95 26.98 18.57
C LEU A 29 36.59 27.26 17.10
N LYS A 30 37.43 28.05 16.40
CA LYS A 30 37.16 28.39 14.98
C LYS A 30 37.20 27.16 14.08
N THR A 31 38.16 26.26 14.30
CA THR A 31 38.26 25.01 13.53
C THR A 31 37.12 24.07 13.84
N LEU A 32 36.75 23.93 15.11
CA LEU A 32 35.58 23.15 15.55
C LEU A 32 34.30 23.69 14.88
N CYS A 33 34.06 25.00 14.90
CA CYS A 33 32.85 25.58 14.31
C CYS A 33 32.78 25.40 12.78
N LYS A 34 33.94 25.44 12.07
CA LYS A 34 33.97 25.09 10.64
C LYS A 34 33.55 23.64 10.38
N LEU A 35 34.04 22.70 11.18
CA LEU A 35 33.66 21.31 11.07
C LEU A 35 32.18 21.10 11.41
N LEU A 36 31.69 21.73 12.49
CA LEU A 36 30.27 21.68 12.84
C LEU A 36 29.39 22.20 11.72
N GLY A 37 29.71 23.35 11.13
CA GLY A 37 28.93 23.90 10.01
C GLY A 37 29.00 23.05 8.74
N LYS A 38 30.07 22.26 8.55
CA LYS A 38 30.21 21.33 7.42
C LYS A 38 29.38 20.07 7.59
N TYR A 39 29.42 19.44 8.76
CA TYR A 39 28.80 18.14 9.00
C TYR A 39 27.41 18.25 9.64
N PHE A 40 27.12 19.34 10.33
CA PHE A 40 25.84 19.63 11.01
C PHE A 40 25.33 21.02 10.65
N PRO A 41 24.76 21.21 9.44
CA PRO A 41 24.45 22.52 8.88
C PRO A 41 23.21 23.21 9.51
N GLU A 42 22.72 22.75 10.66
CA GLU A 42 21.62 23.41 11.38
C GLU A 42 21.98 24.86 11.81
N ARG A 43 23.29 25.17 11.87
CA ARG A 43 23.82 26.50 12.12
C ARG A 43 25.04 26.78 11.25
N THR A 44 25.21 28.04 10.87
CA THR A 44 26.46 28.49 10.20
C THR A 44 27.65 28.40 11.17
N PRO A 45 28.90 28.30 10.67
CA PRO A 45 30.09 28.31 11.53
C PRO A 45 30.14 29.49 12.47
N ALA A 46 29.78 30.69 11.99
CA ALA A 46 29.75 31.92 12.79
C ALA A 46 28.66 31.86 13.89
N ALA A 47 27.50 31.27 13.57
CA ALA A 47 26.42 31.10 14.56
C ALA A 47 26.80 30.09 15.64
N TYR A 48 27.49 29.00 15.29
CA TYR A 48 28.07 28.05 16.26
C TYR A 48 29.07 28.79 17.17
N GLU A 49 30.01 29.54 16.60
CA GLU A 49 31.02 30.26 17.37
C GLU A 49 30.38 31.24 18.36
N LYS A 50 29.46 32.07 17.90
CA LYS A 50 28.72 33.02 18.76
C LYS A 50 28.01 32.33 19.90
N ALA A 51 27.27 31.24 19.61
CA ALA A 51 26.51 30.48 20.60
C ALA A 51 27.43 29.83 21.65
N MET A 52 28.50 29.16 21.20
CA MET A 52 29.47 28.51 22.10
C MET A 52 30.23 29.51 22.96
N ARG A 53 30.70 30.68 22.43
CA ARG A 53 31.34 31.74 23.22
C ARG A 53 30.41 32.27 24.31
N THR A 54 29.15 32.54 23.94
CA THR A 54 28.14 33.02 24.90
C THR A 54 27.87 32.00 26.01
N ALA A 55 27.74 30.71 25.65
CA ALA A 55 27.52 29.65 26.62
C ALA A 55 28.75 29.43 27.54
N PHE A 56 29.97 29.52 26.99
CA PHE A 56 31.23 29.40 27.73
C PHE A 56 31.38 30.55 28.75
N LEU A 57 31.17 31.79 28.36
CA LEU A 57 31.26 32.96 29.26
C LEU A 57 30.26 32.85 30.42
N ARG A 58 29.07 32.28 30.17
CA ARG A 58 28.03 32.06 31.19
C ARG A 58 28.21 30.79 32.00
N LYS A 59 29.24 30.01 31.75
CA LYS A 59 29.47 28.67 32.35
C LYS A 59 28.21 27.79 32.29
N LYS A 60 27.52 27.79 31.13
CA LYS A 60 26.26 27.13 30.96
C LYS A 60 26.45 25.59 31.06
N ARG A 61 25.78 24.95 32.04
CA ARG A 61 25.93 23.52 32.32
C ARG A 61 25.20 22.63 31.33
N TYR A 62 24.17 23.16 30.66
CA TYR A 62 23.39 22.47 29.63
C TYR A 62 23.37 23.32 28.38
N PHE A 63 24.28 23.01 27.44
CA PHE A 63 24.32 23.67 26.15
C PHE A 63 24.14 22.64 25.02
N VAL A 64 23.06 22.74 24.26
CA VAL A 64 22.78 21.89 23.09
C VAL A 64 23.67 22.34 21.95
N LEU A 65 24.68 21.53 21.62
CA LEU A 65 25.61 21.74 20.52
C LEU A 65 24.95 21.43 19.17
N VAL A 66 24.40 20.21 19.06
CA VAL A 66 23.63 19.72 17.92
C VAL A 66 22.38 19.05 18.47
N ARG A 67 21.23 19.29 17.84
CA ARG A 67 19.94 18.87 18.37
C ARG A 67 19.65 17.39 18.15
N GLU A 68 20.09 16.86 17.01
CA GLU A 68 19.76 15.51 16.57
C GLU A 68 21.01 14.89 15.95
N ILE A 69 21.56 13.88 16.62
CA ILE A 69 22.70 13.11 16.17
C ILE A 69 22.42 11.62 16.34
N THR A 70 22.91 10.82 15.41
CA THR A 70 22.94 9.35 15.54
C THR A 70 24.14 8.91 16.41
N GLY A 71 24.18 7.63 16.80
CA GLY A 71 25.38 7.09 17.46
C GLY A 71 26.65 7.21 16.59
N ARG A 72 26.53 7.11 15.27
CA ARG A 72 27.65 7.33 14.33
C ARG A 72 28.12 8.78 14.35
N ASP A 73 27.19 9.75 14.38
CA ASP A 73 27.53 11.16 14.46
C ASP A 73 28.20 11.52 15.78
N TYR A 74 27.80 10.86 16.88
CA TYR A 74 28.46 11.02 18.16
C TYR A 74 29.93 10.56 18.11
N GLU A 75 30.20 9.39 17.53
CA GLU A 75 31.58 8.95 17.33
C GLU A 75 32.37 9.88 16.39
N LEU A 76 31.75 10.41 15.35
CA LEU A 76 32.36 11.45 14.50
C LEU A 76 32.69 12.73 15.29
N LEU A 77 31.77 13.25 16.09
CA LEU A 77 31.97 14.44 16.92
C LEU A 77 33.13 14.25 17.92
N LYS A 78 33.34 13.05 18.45
CA LYS A 78 34.48 12.71 19.32
C LYS A 78 35.84 12.79 18.62
N THR A 79 35.88 12.89 17.30
CA THR A 79 37.13 13.11 16.54
C THR A 79 37.46 14.60 16.36
N PHE A 80 36.48 15.50 16.60
CA PHE A 80 36.65 16.92 16.35
C PHE A 80 37.59 17.57 17.37
N PRO A 81 38.34 18.64 16.97
CA PRO A 81 39.16 19.40 17.89
C PRO A 81 38.40 19.82 19.13
N PHE A 82 39.02 19.71 20.31
CA PHE A 82 38.44 19.94 21.61
C PHE A 82 37.43 18.86 22.05
N LEU A 83 36.45 18.45 21.24
CA LEU A 83 35.44 17.44 21.60
C LEU A 83 36.05 16.04 21.80
N ARG A 84 37.22 15.78 21.25
CA ARG A 84 37.99 14.52 21.43
C ARG A 84 38.47 14.28 22.87
N HIS A 85 38.49 15.31 23.71
CA HIS A 85 38.82 15.14 25.11
C HIS A 85 37.69 14.45 25.88
N SER A 86 38.04 13.74 26.95
CA SER A 86 37.02 13.15 27.81
C SER A 86 36.10 14.22 28.40
N THR A 87 34.87 13.82 28.77
CA THR A 87 33.81 14.70 29.27
C THR A 87 34.27 15.60 30.43
N GLN A 88 35.13 15.12 31.31
CA GLN A 88 35.66 15.91 32.43
C GLN A 88 36.52 17.13 31.97
N TYR A 89 37.03 17.15 30.73
CA TYR A 89 37.86 18.22 30.19
C TYR A 89 37.17 19.04 29.13
N SER A 90 36.30 18.44 28.32
CA SER A 90 35.55 19.08 27.25
C SER A 90 34.11 19.45 27.62
N GLY A 91 33.57 18.78 28.64
CA GLY A 91 32.15 18.86 28.95
C GLY A 91 31.24 18.18 27.90
N PHE A 92 31.82 17.66 26.81
CA PHE A 92 31.07 17.05 25.72
C PHE A 92 30.51 15.66 26.09
N HIS A 93 29.21 15.48 25.90
CA HIS A 93 28.55 14.21 26.20
C HIS A 93 27.18 14.13 25.49
N ILE A 94 26.58 12.96 25.50
CA ILE A 94 25.17 12.72 25.27
C ILE A 94 24.55 12.17 26.56
N ASP A 95 23.25 12.37 26.77
CA ASP A 95 22.49 11.73 27.84
C ASP A 95 21.52 10.72 27.20
N PRO A 96 21.88 9.43 27.11
CA PRO A 96 21.06 8.42 26.43
C PRO A 96 19.71 8.18 27.11
N GLU A 97 19.56 8.53 28.38
CA GLU A 97 18.33 8.28 29.13
C GLU A 97 17.36 9.48 29.02
N ARG A 98 17.89 10.70 29.13
CA ARG A 98 17.06 11.93 29.19
C ARG A 98 16.87 12.61 27.83
N GLU A 99 17.86 12.49 26.96
CA GLU A 99 17.90 13.21 25.69
C GLU A 99 17.76 12.31 24.46
N LYS A 100 17.19 11.12 24.66
CA LYS A 100 16.86 10.18 23.59
C LYS A 100 15.62 10.66 22.83
N ILE A 101 15.75 10.80 21.50
CA ILE A 101 14.67 11.14 20.59
C ILE A 101 14.47 9.94 19.67
N VAL A 102 13.28 9.37 19.67
CA VAL A 102 12.94 8.30 18.73
C VAL A 102 12.08 8.90 17.62
N LYS A 103 12.44 8.62 16.37
CA LYS A 103 11.66 9.03 15.20
C LYS A 103 11.36 7.83 14.32
N ARG A 104 10.17 7.83 13.73
CA ARG A 104 9.82 6.87 12.69
C ARG A 104 10.35 7.37 11.36
N GLU A 105 11.35 6.70 10.84
CA GLU A 105 11.96 7.00 9.53
C GLU A 105 11.39 6.09 8.45
N LYS A 106 11.16 6.66 7.28
CA LYS A 106 10.77 5.96 6.05
C LYS A 106 11.84 6.22 4.98
N PRO A 107 12.82 5.33 4.82
CA PRO A 107 13.96 5.56 3.91
C PRO A 107 13.55 5.81 2.45
N TYR A 108 12.39 5.30 2.03
CA TYR A 108 11.83 5.49 0.69
C TYR A 108 10.73 6.57 0.65
N GLY A 109 10.67 7.46 1.65
CA GLY A 109 9.73 8.58 1.68
C GLY A 109 8.28 8.15 1.70
N THR A 110 7.51 8.57 0.70
CA THR A 110 6.06 8.32 0.59
C THR A 110 5.72 7.02 -0.12
N MET A 111 6.71 6.25 -0.56
CA MET A 111 6.51 4.99 -1.30
C MET A 111 5.60 4.03 -0.53
N ALA A 112 4.52 3.56 -1.17
CA ALA A 112 3.50 2.69 -0.60
C ALA A 112 2.95 3.16 0.75
N SER A 113 2.87 4.49 0.98
CA SER A 113 2.62 5.06 2.32
C SER A 113 1.26 4.64 2.88
N ARG A 114 0.26 4.39 2.02
CA ARG A 114 -1.08 3.94 2.46
C ARG A 114 -1.18 2.45 2.73
N ALA A 115 -0.31 1.65 2.14
CA ALA A 115 -0.18 0.23 2.47
C ALA A 115 0.60 0.06 3.78
N ILE A 116 1.78 0.69 3.90
CA ILE A 116 2.61 0.64 5.11
C ILE A 116 1.91 1.33 6.29
N GLY A 117 1.41 2.54 6.07
CA GLY A 117 0.77 3.34 7.11
C GLY A 117 1.70 4.31 7.80
N GLY A 118 1.27 4.83 8.93
CA GLY A 118 2.00 5.79 9.74
C GLY A 118 1.69 5.65 11.22
N LEU A 119 2.39 6.44 12.04
CA LEU A 119 2.19 6.52 13.48
C LEU A 119 1.57 7.87 13.86
N ASP A 120 0.89 7.91 14.99
CA ASP A 120 0.49 9.14 15.67
C ASP A 120 1.62 9.69 16.57
N GLU A 121 1.34 10.78 17.29
CA GLU A 121 2.29 11.43 18.21
C GLU A 121 2.69 10.53 19.40
N THR A 122 1.90 9.51 19.71
CA THR A 122 2.15 8.54 20.77
C THR A 122 2.85 7.27 20.28
N PHE A 123 3.27 7.26 19.02
CA PHE A 123 3.90 6.13 18.33
C PHE A 123 2.98 4.92 18.12
N HIS A 124 1.65 5.10 18.20
CA HIS A 124 0.68 4.09 17.81
C HIS A 124 0.34 4.19 16.32
N GLY A 125 0.09 3.04 15.71
CA GLY A 125 -0.29 2.96 14.30
C GLY A 125 -1.61 3.68 14.01
N ASN A 126 -1.60 4.68 13.09
CA ASN A 126 -2.79 5.44 12.72
C ASN A 126 -3.40 5.01 11.37
N SER A 127 -2.65 4.32 10.54
CA SER A 127 -3.08 3.87 9.20
C SER A 127 -2.29 2.65 8.71
N GLY A 128 -2.78 1.98 7.66
CA GLY A 128 -2.11 0.87 6.98
C GLY A 128 -1.74 -0.30 7.89
N LEU A 129 -0.66 -0.98 7.54
CA LEU A 129 -0.10 -2.09 8.33
C LEU A 129 0.28 -1.67 9.75
N GLU A 130 0.82 -0.45 9.92
CA GLU A 130 1.18 0.08 11.24
C GLU A 130 -0.03 0.05 12.18
N LYS A 131 -1.22 0.46 11.72
CA LYS A 131 -2.45 0.43 12.51
C LYS A 131 -2.99 -0.99 12.69
N ALA A 132 -3.01 -1.78 11.64
CA ALA A 132 -3.58 -3.13 11.70
C ALA A 132 -2.81 -4.06 12.63
N LEU A 133 -1.50 -3.84 12.74
CA LEU A 133 -0.58 -4.67 13.52
C LEU A 133 0.00 -3.93 14.73
N ASP A 134 -0.61 -2.80 15.15
CA ASP A 134 -0.09 -1.94 16.22
C ASP A 134 0.24 -2.71 17.50
N SER A 135 -0.63 -3.59 17.95
CA SER A 135 -0.43 -4.40 19.15
C SER A 135 0.80 -5.33 19.08
N LEU A 136 1.22 -5.69 17.87
CA LEU A 136 2.41 -6.53 17.64
C LEU A 136 3.67 -5.67 17.47
N LEU A 137 3.55 -4.52 16.81
CA LEU A 137 4.65 -3.62 16.48
C LEU A 137 5.08 -2.73 17.65
N TYR A 138 4.12 -2.27 18.47
CA TYR A 138 4.37 -1.33 19.55
C TYR A 138 5.25 -1.92 20.66
N GLY A 139 5.12 -3.22 20.93
CA GLY A 139 5.80 -3.90 22.02
C GLY A 139 5.14 -3.64 23.39
N ILE A 140 5.90 -3.86 24.45
CA ILE A 140 5.42 -3.69 25.83
C ILE A 140 6.35 -2.71 26.55
N PRO A 141 5.86 -1.55 27.00
CA PRO A 141 6.66 -0.61 27.77
C PRO A 141 7.16 -1.24 29.06
N GLY A 142 8.42 -0.97 29.42
CA GLY A 142 8.95 -1.35 30.71
C GLY A 142 8.37 -0.54 31.86
N LYS A 143 8.55 -1.00 33.09
CA LYS A 143 8.16 -0.28 34.31
C LYS A 143 9.39 0.07 35.14
N THR A 144 9.50 1.34 35.51
CA THR A 144 10.49 1.83 36.46
C THR A 144 9.81 2.17 37.79
N VAL A 145 10.45 1.84 38.88
CA VAL A 145 10.04 2.20 40.24
C VAL A 145 11.15 2.97 40.92
N LYS A 146 10.81 3.99 41.70
CA LYS A 146 11.80 4.70 42.52
C LYS A 146 12.18 3.85 43.72
N LYS A 147 13.45 3.52 43.87
CA LYS A 147 13.99 2.76 44.99
C LYS A 147 14.91 3.65 45.83
N GLN A 148 14.70 3.65 47.12
CA GLN A 148 15.56 4.38 48.06
C GLN A 148 16.84 3.58 48.27
N ILE A 149 17.98 4.22 48.12
CA ILE A 149 19.32 3.71 48.46
C ILE A 149 19.98 4.69 49.45
N PRO A 150 21.04 4.33 50.14
CA PRO A 150 21.68 5.22 51.14
C PRO A 150 22.11 6.58 50.59
N SER A 151 22.39 6.67 49.27
CA SER A 151 22.80 7.90 48.57
C SER A 151 21.64 8.69 47.98
N GLY A 152 20.35 8.28 48.11
CA GLY A 152 19.17 8.96 47.58
C GLY A 152 18.17 8.03 46.89
N MET A 153 17.28 8.61 46.09
CA MET A 153 16.32 7.86 45.26
C MET A 153 16.90 7.55 43.91
N VAL A 154 16.79 6.30 43.46
CA VAL A 154 17.26 5.82 42.14
C VAL A 154 16.10 5.19 41.40
N ASP A 155 16.00 5.44 40.10
CA ASP A 155 15.05 4.76 39.21
C ASP A 155 15.54 3.31 38.99
N TRP A 156 14.72 2.36 39.43
CA TRP A 156 14.98 0.93 39.27
C TRP A 156 14.05 0.35 38.22
N VAL A 157 14.59 -0.31 37.20
CA VAL A 157 13.81 -1.02 36.19
C VAL A 157 13.20 -2.27 36.82
N ALA A 158 11.90 -2.22 37.15
CA ALA A 158 11.18 -3.36 37.74
C ALA A 158 10.81 -4.39 36.65
N GLU A 159 10.40 -3.91 35.49
CA GLU A 159 10.12 -4.75 34.31
C GLU A 159 10.83 -4.13 33.09
N PRO A 160 11.71 -4.87 32.42
CA PRO A 160 12.36 -4.37 31.21
C PRO A 160 11.33 -4.24 30.06
N PRO A 161 11.48 -3.24 29.17
CA PRO A 161 10.63 -3.13 27.99
C PRO A 161 10.84 -4.34 27.07
N ARG A 162 9.78 -4.80 26.43
CA ARG A 162 9.84 -5.83 25.39
C ARG A 162 9.63 -5.19 24.04
N ARG A 163 10.57 -5.40 23.12
CA ARG A 163 10.49 -4.89 21.75
C ARG A 163 9.30 -5.52 21.02
N GLY A 164 8.62 -4.74 20.19
CA GLY A 164 7.64 -5.24 19.25
C GLY A 164 8.27 -6.09 18.15
N LEU A 165 7.42 -6.73 17.34
CA LEU A 165 7.85 -7.53 16.20
C LEU A 165 8.23 -6.63 15.02
N ASP A 166 9.11 -7.11 14.17
CA ASP A 166 9.31 -6.56 12.83
C ASP A 166 8.38 -7.29 11.85
N VAL A 167 7.85 -6.57 10.86
CA VAL A 167 6.97 -7.13 9.83
C VAL A 167 7.71 -7.18 8.50
N LYS A 168 7.79 -8.36 7.90
CA LYS A 168 8.24 -8.56 6.53
C LYS A 168 7.05 -8.57 5.60
N THR A 169 6.95 -7.55 4.77
CA THR A 169 5.89 -7.43 3.76
C THR A 169 6.24 -8.21 2.50
N THR A 170 5.24 -8.38 1.62
CA THR A 170 5.43 -8.95 0.28
C THR A 170 5.86 -7.91 -0.75
N ILE A 171 5.82 -6.61 -0.39
CA ILE A 171 6.18 -5.49 -1.27
C ILE A 171 7.65 -5.63 -1.68
N ASP A 172 7.88 -5.55 -2.97
CA ASP A 172 9.19 -5.44 -3.61
C ASP A 172 9.44 -3.97 -3.94
N VAL A 173 10.54 -3.42 -3.41
CA VAL A 173 10.83 -1.98 -3.51
C VAL A 173 11.06 -1.55 -4.97
N ASP A 174 11.73 -2.38 -5.76
CA ASP A 174 12.03 -2.06 -7.15
C ASP A 174 10.77 -2.11 -8.02
N ILE A 175 9.90 -3.12 -7.79
CA ILE A 175 8.60 -3.20 -8.48
C ILE A 175 7.69 -2.07 -8.05
N GLN A 176 7.70 -1.70 -6.77
CA GLN A 176 6.91 -0.57 -6.24
C GLN A 176 7.34 0.76 -6.88
N ASP A 177 8.65 1.02 -6.98
CA ASP A 177 9.19 2.24 -7.58
C ASP A 177 8.79 2.33 -9.06
N ILE A 178 9.00 1.27 -9.84
CA ILE A 178 8.60 1.21 -11.25
C ILE A 178 7.08 1.44 -11.40
N THR A 179 6.28 0.84 -10.50
CA THR A 179 4.82 0.98 -10.52
C THR A 179 4.38 2.41 -10.24
N GLU A 180 5.00 3.08 -9.26
CA GLU A 180 4.69 4.49 -8.94
C GLU A 180 5.08 5.42 -10.09
N GLN A 181 6.25 5.23 -10.68
CA GLN A 181 6.70 6.03 -11.82
C GLN A 181 5.78 5.87 -13.04
N ALA A 182 5.37 4.64 -13.37
CA ALA A 182 4.43 4.38 -14.46
C ALA A 182 3.05 4.99 -14.19
N LEU A 183 2.58 4.95 -12.93
CA LEU A 183 1.33 5.57 -12.53
C LEU A 183 1.39 7.09 -12.65
N LEU A 184 2.47 7.72 -12.18
CA LEU A 184 2.71 9.17 -12.31
C LEU A 184 2.72 9.62 -13.77
N GLN A 185 3.41 8.89 -14.65
CA GLN A 185 3.40 9.20 -16.09
C GLN A 185 1.97 9.15 -16.68
N THR A 186 1.19 8.14 -16.31
CA THR A 186 -0.20 8.01 -16.78
C THR A 186 -1.09 9.14 -16.27
N ILE A 187 -0.87 9.60 -15.05
CA ILE A 187 -1.59 10.71 -14.42
C ILE A 187 -1.32 12.03 -15.14
N GLU A 188 -0.10 12.28 -15.56
CA GLU A 188 0.26 13.49 -16.33
C GLU A 188 -0.53 13.60 -17.64
N GLU A 189 -0.77 12.46 -18.30
CA GLU A 189 -1.53 12.41 -19.54
C GLU A 189 -3.04 12.51 -19.34
N THR A 190 -3.58 11.88 -18.29
CA THR A 190 -5.03 11.65 -18.14
C THR A 190 -5.70 12.54 -17.10
N GLN A 191 -4.95 13.15 -16.18
CA GLN A 191 -5.44 14.05 -15.12
C GLN A 191 -6.65 13.51 -14.35
N PRO A 192 -6.66 12.26 -13.86
CA PRO A 192 -7.80 11.66 -13.19
C PRO A 192 -8.03 12.27 -11.80
N GLU A 193 -9.19 12.02 -11.19
CA GLU A 193 -9.45 12.34 -9.79
C GLU A 193 -8.59 11.50 -8.85
N PHE A 194 -8.44 10.21 -9.15
CA PHE A 194 -7.50 9.30 -8.49
C PHE A 194 -7.03 8.21 -9.45
N ALA A 195 -5.91 7.62 -9.12
CA ALA A 195 -5.34 6.49 -9.85
C ALA A 195 -4.79 5.43 -8.89
N VAL A 196 -4.88 4.17 -9.31
CA VAL A 196 -4.42 3.00 -8.54
C VAL A 196 -3.65 2.08 -9.46
N ALA A 197 -2.50 1.60 -9.00
CA ALA A 197 -1.78 0.49 -9.63
C ALA A 197 -1.40 -0.55 -8.57
N ILE A 198 -1.69 -1.83 -8.87
CA ILE A 198 -1.40 -2.95 -7.97
C ILE A 198 -0.73 -4.04 -8.79
N VAL A 199 0.38 -4.57 -8.29
CA VAL A 199 1.07 -5.73 -8.87
C VAL A 199 1.00 -6.90 -7.91
N MET A 200 0.56 -8.05 -8.40
CA MET A 200 0.41 -9.26 -7.59
C MET A 200 1.03 -10.46 -8.33
N GLU A 201 1.74 -11.28 -7.59
CA GLU A 201 2.31 -12.54 -8.10
C GLU A 201 1.21 -13.60 -8.22
N VAL A 202 1.14 -14.26 -9.38
CA VAL A 202 0.01 -15.14 -9.71
C VAL A 202 -0.09 -16.34 -8.77
N GLU A 203 1.01 -17.03 -8.54
CA GLU A 203 1.02 -18.31 -7.80
C GLU A 203 0.84 -18.12 -6.28
N THR A 204 1.36 -17.02 -5.74
CA THR A 204 1.45 -16.80 -4.29
C THR A 204 0.39 -15.86 -3.73
N GLY A 205 -0.18 -14.98 -4.58
CA GLY A 205 -1.03 -13.89 -4.15
C GLY A 205 -0.26 -12.74 -3.47
N ASP A 206 1.09 -12.76 -3.51
CA ASP A 206 1.93 -11.71 -2.92
C ASP A 206 1.72 -10.39 -3.65
N ILE A 207 1.31 -9.37 -2.92
CA ILE A 207 1.24 -8.00 -3.44
C ILE A 207 2.65 -7.44 -3.47
N LYS A 208 3.21 -7.30 -4.69
CA LYS A 208 4.56 -6.78 -4.92
C LYS A 208 4.61 -5.26 -4.98
N ALA A 209 3.50 -4.62 -5.40
CA ALA A 209 3.36 -3.18 -5.38
C ALA A 209 1.89 -2.77 -5.17
N MET A 210 1.69 -1.64 -4.50
CA MET A 210 0.39 -1.01 -4.31
C MET A 210 0.58 0.51 -4.24
N SER A 211 0.26 1.20 -5.32
CA SER A 211 0.36 2.66 -5.46
C SER A 211 -1.02 3.28 -5.56
N ASN A 212 -1.23 4.35 -4.82
CA ASN A 212 -2.49 5.07 -4.76
C ASN A 212 -2.23 6.58 -4.83
N LEU A 213 -2.74 7.24 -5.84
CA LEU A 213 -2.58 8.68 -5.99
C LEU A 213 -3.94 9.35 -6.15
N SER A 214 -4.19 10.40 -5.39
CA SER A 214 -5.41 11.20 -5.44
C SER A 214 -5.06 12.65 -5.69
N ARG A 215 -5.85 13.32 -6.53
CA ARG A 215 -5.66 14.73 -6.87
C ARG A 215 -6.12 15.63 -5.74
N LEU A 216 -5.25 16.50 -5.28
CA LEU A 216 -5.60 17.56 -4.34
C LEU A 216 -6.26 18.75 -5.05
N PRO A 217 -6.97 19.65 -4.31
CA PRO A 217 -7.53 20.87 -4.88
C PRO A 217 -6.54 21.74 -5.64
N GLY A 218 -5.24 21.72 -5.26
CA GLY A 218 -4.14 22.40 -5.93
C GLY A 218 -3.64 21.75 -7.23
N GLY A 219 -4.16 20.55 -7.57
CA GLY A 219 -3.76 19.78 -8.75
C GLY A 219 -2.62 18.79 -8.51
N GLU A 220 -1.98 18.82 -7.36
CA GLU A 220 -0.94 17.87 -6.96
C GLU A 220 -1.53 16.49 -6.67
N TYR A 221 -0.76 15.44 -6.94
CA TYR A 221 -1.14 14.06 -6.67
C TYR A 221 -0.33 13.50 -5.50
N VAL A 222 -1.05 13.01 -4.50
CA VAL A 222 -0.45 12.42 -3.29
C VAL A 222 -1.26 11.19 -2.83
N GLU A 223 -0.67 10.34 -2.02
CA GLU A 223 -1.38 9.23 -1.37
C GLU A 223 -2.22 9.75 -0.19
N THR A 224 -3.53 9.96 -0.39
CA THR A 224 -4.50 10.37 0.65
C THR A 224 -5.31 9.21 1.19
N VAL A 225 -5.92 8.42 0.31
CA VAL A 225 -6.77 7.26 0.60
C VAL A 225 -6.20 6.04 -0.10
N ASN A 226 -6.34 4.87 0.49
CA ASN A 226 -6.01 3.62 -0.19
C ASN A 226 -7.18 3.20 -1.08
N ASN A 227 -7.23 3.77 -2.30
CA ASN A 227 -8.28 3.49 -3.27
C ASN A 227 -8.24 2.05 -3.80
N ALA A 228 -7.13 1.33 -3.64
CA ALA A 228 -7.01 -0.09 -4.01
C ALA A 228 -8.04 -0.98 -3.29
N VAL A 229 -8.43 -0.56 -2.08
CA VAL A 229 -9.35 -1.30 -1.19
C VAL A 229 -10.70 -0.61 -0.97
N GLN A 230 -11.01 0.45 -1.72
CA GLN A 230 -12.33 1.11 -1.68
C GLN A 230 -13.23 0.62 -2.81
N GLY A 231 -14.55 0.56 -2.54
CA GLY A 231 -15.53 0.01 -3.50
C GLY A 231 -15.99 1.04 -4.53
N TYR A 232 -15.79 0.75 -5.81
CA TYR A 232 -16.24 1.54 -6.96
C TYR A 232 -17.07 0.69 -7.91
N GLU A 233 -17.86 1.33 -8.78
CA GLU A 233 -18.45 0.63 -9.93
C GLU A 233 -17.32 0.27 -10.91
N PRO A 234 -17.01 -1.03 -11.12
CA PRO A 234 -15.83 -1.42 -11.88
C PRO A 234 -15.98 -1.21 -13.39
N GLY A 235 -17.22 -1.15 -13.88
CA GLY A 235 -17.48 -1.12 -15.31
C GLY A 235 -16.93 -2.37 -16.03
N SER A 236 -16.47 -2.20 -17.26
CA SER A 236 -16.09 -3.31 -18.16
C SER A 236 -14.99 -4.22 -17.68
N VAL A 237 -14.16 -3.79 -16.72
CA VAL A 237 -13.06 -4.63 -16.20
C VAL A 237 -13.55 -5.83 -15.37
N VAL A 238 -14.83 -5.89 -15.01
CA VAL A 238 -15.44 -7.04 -14.33
C VAL A 238 -16.14 -8.02 -15.29
N LYS A 239 -16.24 -7.71 -16.56
CA LYS A 239 -16.86 -8.61 -17.58
C LYS A 239 -16.28 -10.03 -17.56
N PRO A 240 -14.96 -10.25 -17.30
CA PRO A 240 -14.42 -11.60 -17.13
C PRO A 240 -15.12 -12.42 -16.03
N LEU A 241 -15.63 -11.79 -14.96
CA LEU A 241 -16.39 -12.51 -13.92
C LEU A 241 -17.70 -13.06 -14.50
N SER A 242 -18.44 -12.26 -15.25
CA SER A 242 -19.68 -12.66 -15.89
C SER A 242 -19.45 -13.77 -16.92
N MET A 243 -18.43 -13.61 -17.74
CA MET A 243 -18.06 -14.61 -18.75
C MET A 243 -17.57 -15.91 -18.08
N MET A 244 -16.80 -15.83 -17.01
CA MET A 244 -16.34 -16.98 -16.23
C MET A 244 -17.50 -17.84 -15.74
N ILE A 245 -18.49 -17.19 -15.16
CA ILE A 245 -19.69 -17.88 -14.63
C ILE A 245 -20.49 -18.51 -15.77
N ALA A 246 -20.71 -17.78 -16.87
CA ALA A 246 -21.49 -18.29 -18.00
C ALA A 246 -20.82 -19.47 -18.72
N LEU A 247 -19.49 -19.44 -18.87
CA LEU A 247 -18.69 -20.56 -19.41
C LEU A 247 -18.69 -21.75 -18.48
N ASP A 248 -18.48 -21.52 -17.18
CA ASP A 248 -18.38 -22.57 -16.17
C ASP A 248 -19.69 -23.35 -15.99
N ASP A 249 -20.83 -22.66 -16.10
CA ASP A 249 -22.17 -23.23 -16.05
C ASP A 249 -22.63 -23.79 -17.41
N GLY A 250 -21.84 -23.65 -18.47
CA GLY A 250 -22.16 -24.15 -19.81
C GLY A 250 -23.27 -23.37 -20.52
N VAL A 251 -23.58 -22.15 -20.06
CA VAL A 251 -24.56 -21.24 -20.69
C VAL A 251 -24.12 -20.83 -22.09
N ILE A 252 -22.82 -20.68 -22.29
CA ILE A 252 -22.19 -20.24 -23.52
C ILE A 252 -20.86 -20.96 -23.77
N ARG A 253 -20.47 -21.10 -25.03
CA ARG A 253 -19.12 -21.53 -25.45
C ARG A 253 -18.42 -20.39 -26.17
N PRO A 254 -17.07 -20.40 -26.27
CA PRO A 254 -16.31 -19.31 -26.88
C PRO A 254 -16.76 -18.90 -28.30
N HIS A 255 -17.19 -19.87 -29.10
CA HIS A 255 -17.60 -19.65 -30.50
C HIS A 255 -19.12 -19.50 -30.71
N ASP A 256 -19.91 -19.65 -29.64
CA ASP A 256 -21.36 -19.45 -29.73
C ASP A 256 -21.67 -17.99 -30.05
N VAL A 257 -22.65 -17.79 -30.94
CA VAL A 257 -23.06 -16.47 -31.41
C VAL A 257 -24.20 -15.93 -30.56
N VAL A 258 -24.12 -14.64 -30.27
CA VAL A 258 -25.15 -13.84 -29.61
C VAL A 258 -25.58 -12.67 -30.49
N ASN A 259 -26.80 -12.19 -30.27
CA ASN A 259 -27.34 -11.03 -30.96
C ASN A 259 -26.66 -9.74 -30.48
N GLY A 260 -26.15 -8.94 -31.41
CA GLY A 260 -25.51 -7.65 -31.12
C GLY A 260 -26.52 -6.47 -31.27
N HIS A 261 -27.74 -6.75 -31.69
CA HIS A 261 -28.82 -5.75 -31.85
C HIS A 261 -28.39 -4.47 -32.61
N ASP A 262 -27.49 -4.63 -33.58
CA ASP A 262 -26.90 -3.50 -34.32
C ASP A 262 -26.34 -2.39 -33.39
N GLY A 263 -25.90 -2.76 -32.20
CA GLY A 263 -25.31 -1.84 -31.20
C GLY A 263 -26.30 -1.16 -30.27
N VAL A 264 -27.59 -1.53 -30.30
CA VAL A 264 -28.61 -0.91 -29.43
C VAL A 264 -29.61 -1.94 -28.92
N PHE A 265 -29.42 -2.43 -27.70
CA PHE A 265 -30.38 -3.29 -27.04
C PHE A 265 -31.47 -2.45 -26.34
N ARG A 266 -32.72 -2.66 -26.71
CA ARG A 266 -33.89 -1.97 -26.14
C ARG A 266 -34.67 -2.91 -25.24
N TYR A 267 -35.01 -2.44 -24.05
CA TYR A 267 -35.94 -3.15 -23.18
C TYR A 267 -37.36 -3.13 -23.76
N PRO A 268 -38.26 -4.06 -23.37
CA PRO A 268 -39.65 -4.08 -23.84
C PRO A 268 -40.35 -2.74 -23.72
N ALA A 269 -41.28 -2.48 -24.65
CA ALA A 269 -42.02 -1.23 -24.71
C ALA A 269 -42.72 -0.92 -23.37
N GLY A 270 -42.77 0.37 -22.99
CA GLY A 270 -43.38 0.84 -21.75
C GLY A 270 -42.40 0.99 -20.57
N MET A 271 -41.17 0.47 -20.67
CA MET A 271 -40.14 0.67 -19.66
C MET A 271 -39.38 1.98 -19.90
N LYS A 272 -39.39 2.89 -18.91
CA LYS A 272 -38.59 4.13 -18.93
C LYS A 272 -37.11 3.85 -18.53
N VAL A 273 -36.41 3.02 -19.30
CA VAL A 273 -35.05 2.61 -19.09
C VAL A 273 -34.19 2.98 -20.29
N ARG A 274 -33.04 3.55 -20.06
CA ARG A 274 -32.06 3.83 -21.13
C ARG A 274 -31.62 2.51 -21.79
N PRO A 275 -31.60 2.44 -23.14
CA PRO A 275 -31.10 1.27 -23.85
C PRO A 275 -29.63 0.99 -23.48
N ILE A 276 -29.23 -0.26 -23.64
CA ILE A 276 -27.79 -0.63 -23.57
C ILE A 276 -27.22 -0.34 -24.95
N THR A 277 -26.03 0.27 -24.99
CA THR A 277 -25.36 0.61 -26.25
C THR A 277 -23.94 0.14 -26.24
N ASP A 278 -23.46 -0.27 -27.42
CA ASP A 278 -22.04 -0.52 -27.68
C ASP A 278 -21.46 0.61 -28.55
N THR A 279 -20.16 0.84 -28.45
CA THR A 279 -19.47 1.88 -29.22
C THR A 279 -19.51 1.61 -30.73
N HIS A 280 -19.49 0.34 -31.11
CA HIS A 280 -19.54 -0.13 -32.50
C HIS A 280 -20.71 -1.10 -32.65
N GLY A 281 -21.71 -0.75 -33.46
CA GLY A 281 -22.86 -1.62 -33.74
C GLY A 281 -22.44 -2.88 -34.51
N ARG A 282 -22.97 -4.03 -34.07
CA ARG A 282 -22.82 -5.34 -34.75
C ARG A 282 -24.15 -6.05 -34.69
N ALA A 283 -24.54 -6.69 -35.80
CA ALA A 283 -25.75 -7.49 -35.84
C ALA A 283 -25.62 -8.74 -34.93
N SER A 284 -24.48 -9.37 -34.99
CA SER A 284 -24.15 -10.55 -34.17
C SER A 284 -22.65 -10.60 -33.85
N MET A 285 -22.28 -11.33 -32.82
CA MET A 285 -20.88 -11.58 -32.43
C MET A 285 -20.75 -12.88 -31.68
N THR A 286 -19.58 -13.52 -31.71
CA THR A 286 -19.27 -14.67 -30.85
C THR A 286 -19.04 -14.23 -29.39
N ALA A 287 -19.11 -15.14 -28.45
CA ALA A 287 -18.78 -14.86 -27.05
C ALA A 287 -17.34 -14.31 -26.89
N THR A 288 -16.39 -14.83 -27.67
CA THR A 288 -15.01 -14.31 -27.72
C THR A 288 -14.98 -12.88 -28.21
N GLU A 289 -15.71 -12.55 -29.27
CA GLU A 289 -15.80 -11.19 -29.80
C GLU A 289 -16.51 -10.23 -28.81
N ALA A 290 -17.53 -10.70 -28.06
CA ALA A 290 -18.16 -9.93 -27.02
C ALA A 290 -17.15 -9.46 -25.94
N MET A 291 -16.20 -10.31 -25.59
CA MET A 291 -15.08 -9.96 -24.70
C MET A 291 -14.07 -9.05 -25.43
N LYS A 292 -13.65 -9.40 -26.63
CA LYS A 292 -12.64 -8.67 -27.43
C LYS A 292 -13.06 -7.21 -27.68
N TYR A 293 -14.32 -6.97 -28.01
CA TYR A 293 -14.84 -5.63 -28.26
C TYR A 293 -15.42 -4.96 -27.01
N SER A 294 -15.36 -5.63 -25.88
CA SER A 294 -15.95 -5.13 -24.62
C SER A 294 -17.43 -4.78 -24.79
N SER A 295 -18.21 -5.64 -25.49
CA SER A 295 -19.63 -5.42 -25.75
C SER A 295 -20.45 -5.51 -24.46
N ASN A 296 -21.22 -4.46 -24.16
CA ASN A 296 -22.22 -4.47 -23.08
C ASN A 296 -23.40 -5.35 -23.45
N ILE A 297 -23.81 -5.27 -24.72
CA ILE A 297 -24.95 -6.01 -25.29
C ILE A 297 -24.63 -7.50 -25.31
N GLY A 298 -23.46 -7.89 -25.82
CA GLY A 298 -23.05 -9.29 -25.87
C GLY A 298 -23.03 -9.95 -24.49
N LEU A 299 -22.47 -9.26 -23.48
CA LEU A 299 -22.48 -9.79 -22.11
C LEU A 299 -23.90 -9.84 -21.53
N SER A 300 -24.74 -8.84 -21.79
CA SER A 300 -26.14 -8.85 -21.34
C SER A 300 -26.91 -10.02 -21.92
N GLU A 301 -26.78 -10.29 -23.23
CA GLU A 301 -27.41 -11.41 -23.94
C GLU A 301 -26.97 -12.75 -23.38
N ILE A 302 -25.66 -12.93 -23.13
CA ILE A 302 -25.11 -14.15 -22.53
C ILE A 302 -25.70 -14.40 -21.15
N ILE A 303 -25.76 -13.38 -20.30
CA ILE A 303 -26.24 -13.53 -18.93
C ILE A 303 -27.78 -13.70 -18.90
N LEU A 304 -28.53 -13.00 -19.76
CA LEU A 304 -29.97 -13.24 -19.89
C LEU A 304 -30.26 -14.66 -20.36
N ARG A 305 -29.52 -15.20 -21.32
CA ARG A 305 -29.69 -16.58 -21.82
C ARG A 305 -29.65 -17.60 -20.67
N GLY A 306 -28.77 -17.43 -19.70
CA GLY A 306 -28.63 -18.37 -18.58
C GLY A 306 -29.53 -18.07 -17.39
N TYR A 307 -29.75 -16.80 -17.07
CA TYR A 307 -30.22 -16.41 -15.74
C TYR A 307 -31.46 -15.50 -15.75
N GLU A 308 -32.08 -15.19 -16.91
CA GLU A 308 -33.24 -14.30 -16.96
C GLU A 308 -34.42 -14.82 -16.12
N ARG A 309 -34.65 -16.15 -16.09
CA ARG A 309 -35.74 -16.77 -15.34
C ARG A 309 -35.51 -16.74 -13.84
N ASN A 310 -34.27 -16.84 -13.41
CA ASN A 310 -33.85 -16.77 -12.02
C ASN A 310 -32.61 -15.89 -11.87
N PRO A 311 -32.75 -14.57 -11.82
CA PRO A 311 -31.63 -13.63 -11.77
C PRO A 311 -30.70 -13.82 -10.56
N ASP A 312 -31.24 -14.32 -9.43
CA ASP A 312 -30.43 -14.54 -8.23
C ASP A 312 -29.43 -15.68 -8.37
N GLU A 313 -29.69 -16.64 -9.25
CA GLU A 313 -28.77 -17.73 -9.52
C GLU A 313 -27.39 -17.24 -9.98
N PHE A 314 -27.37 -16.22 -10.85
CA PHE A 314 -26.13 -15.56 -11.24
C PHE A 314 -25.39 -14.95 -10.04
N VAL A 315 -26.11 -14.27 -9.15
CA VAL A 315 -25.53 -13.70 -7.93
C VAL A 315 -24.99 -14.80 -7.01
N GLN A 316 -25.75 -15.87 -6.82
CA GLN A 316 -25.31 -17.04 -6.01
C GLN A 316 -24.03 -17.66 -6.58
N ARG A 317 -23.88 -17.69 -7.93
CA ARG A 317 -22.64 -18.17 -8.56
C ARG A 317 -21.45 -17.26 -8.25
N ILE A 318 -21.65 -15.92 -8.21
CA ILE A 318 -20.61 -14.98 -7.77
C ILE A 318 -20.20 -15.29 -6.33
N TYR A 319 -21.13 -15.46 -5.42
CA TYR A 319 -20.84 -15.83 -4.02
C TYR A 319 -20.11 -17.17 -3.92
N LYS A 320 -20.54 -18.18 -4.66
CA LYS A 320 -19.95 -19.51 -4.66
C LYS A 320 -18.51 -19.52 -5.19
N SER A 321 -18.17 -18.64 -6.11
CA SER A 321 -16.80 -18.50 -6.63
C SER A 321 -15.81 -18.00 -5.58
N GLY A 322 -16.28 -17.47 -4.45
CA GLY A 322 -15.46 -16.87 -3.40
C GLY A 322 -15.17 -15.37 -3.60
N PHE A 323 -15.70 -14.76 -4.66
CA PHE A 323 -15.43 -13.36 -4.99
C PHE A 323 -15.91 -12.35 -3.92
N MET A 324 -16.81 -12.77 -3.03
CA MET A 324 -17.33 -11.95 -1.94
C MET A 324 -16.60 -12.15 -0.61
N GLU A 325 -15.65 -13.08 -0.54
CA GLU A 325 -14.94 -13.41 0.70
C GLU A 325 -13.94 -12.30 1.08
N PRO A 326 -13.69 -12.06 2.38
CA PRO A 326 -12.72 -11.08 2.84
C PRO A 326 -11.28 -11.52 2.55
N PHE A 327 -10.42 -10.56 2.18
CA PHE A 327 -9.01 -10.85 1.95
C PHE A 327 -8.13 -10.73 3.20
N ASP A 328 -8.57 -9.97 4.23
CA ASP A 328 -7.81 -9.74 5.47
C ASP A 328 -6.38 -9.22 5.21
N LEU A 329 -6.28 -8.17 4.39
CA LEU A 329 -5.00 -7.60 3.93
C LEU A 329 -4.21 -6.86 5.03
N CYS A 330 -4.69 -6.86 6.26
CA CYS A 330 -4.15 -6.00 7.32
C CYS A 330 -4.16 -4.50 6.95
N ILE A 331 -5.18 -4.07 6.19
CA ILE A 331 -5.44 -2.67 5.86
C ILE A 331 -6.78 -2.28 6.49
N PRO A 332 -6.78 -1.41 7.52
CA PRO A 332 -8.01 -0.97 8.17
C PRO A 332 -8.94 -0.25 7.19
N GLY A 333 -10.24 -0.56 7.25
CA GLY A 333 -11.24 0.04 6.39
C GLY A 333 -11.28 -0.52 4.95
N ALA A 334 -10.60 -1.64 4.68
CA ALA A 334 -10.71 -2.34 3.41
C ALA A 334 -12.16 -2.80 3.18
N ALA A 335 -12.75 -2.34 2.07
CA ALA A 335 -14.11 -2.68 1.70
C ALA A 335 -14.19 -4.09 1.08
N ARG A 336 -15.38 -4.71 1.19
CA ARG A 336 -15.74 -5.92 0.45
C ARG A 336 -16.57 -5.55 -0.77
N PRO A 337 -16.63 -6.40 -1.79
CA PRO A 337 -17.58 -6.22 -2.87
C PRO A 337 -19.02 -6.10 -2.35
N THR A 338 -19.80 -5.22 -2.97
CA THR A 338 -21.22 -5.08 -2.65
C THR A 338 -22.01 -5.47 -3.90
N ILE A 339 -22.62 -6.65 -3.84
CA ILE A 339 -23.45 -7.21 -4.90
C ILE A 339 -24.73 -7.70 -4.22
N ARG A 340 -25.87 -7.13 -4.59
CA ARG A 340 -27.13 -7.46 -3.94
C ARG A 340 -27.77 -8.68 -4.60
N HIS A 341 -28.52 -9.44 -3.83
CA HIS A 341 -29.40 -10.48 -4.34
C HIS A 341 -30.52 -9.89 -5.21
N LEU A 342 -30.88 -10.62 -6.25
CA LEU A 342 -31.89 -10.23 -7.21
C LEU A 342 -33.17 -11.07 -7.03
N LYS A 343 -34.31 -10.46 -7.38
CA LYS A 343 -35.61 -11.13 -7.43
C LYS A 343 -36.03 -11.28 -8.89
N SER A 344 -37.06 -12.07 -9.15
CA SER A 344 -37.60 -12.25 -10.49
C SER A 344 -38.53 -11.08 -10.92
N THR A 345 -38.18 -9.85 -10.53
CA THR A 345 -38.90 -8.63 -10.93
C THR A 345 -38.32 -8.08 -12.24
N VAL A 346 -39.13 -7.29 -12.95
CA VAL A 346 -38.68 -6.61 -14.14
C VAL A 346 -37.45 -5.72 -13.87
N GLN A 347 -37.47 -5.00 -12.74
CA GLN A 347 -36.35 -4.16 -12.36
C GLN A 347 -35.06 -4.99 -12.08
N ASP A 348 -35.21 -6.16 -11.52
CA ASP A 348 -34.04 -7.00 -11.21
C ASP A 348 -33.48 -7.69 -12.47
N ARG A 349 -34.29 -7.95 -13.49
CA ARG A 349 -33.78 -8.34 -14.82
C ARG A 349 -32.95 -7.21 -15.45
N ILE A 350 -33.39 -5.95 -15.31
CA ILE A 350 -32.60 -4.78 -15.76
C ILE A 350 -31.30 -4.69 -14.97
N ASN A 351 -31.35 -4.93 -13.65
CA ASN A 351 -30.14 -4.91 -12.81
C ASN A 351 -29.19 -6.06 -13.15
N LEU A 352 -29.72 -7.25 -13.50
CA LEU A 352 -28.94 -8.39 -13.98
C LEU A 352 -28.11 -8.00 -15.23
N THR A 353 -28.76 -7.38 -16.24
CA THR A 353 -28.03 -6.92 -17.43
C THR A 353 -26.96 -5.91 -17.08
N ARG A 354 -27.23 -4.93 -16.23
CA ARG A 354 -26.26 -3.91 -15.81
C ARG A 354 -25.10 -4.51 -15.00
N MET A 355 -25.41 -5.48 -14.14
CA MET A 355 -24.42 -6.21 -13.35
C MET A 355 -23.44 -6.97 -14.25
N SER A 356 -23.92 -7.51 -15.38
CA SER A 356 -23.09 -8.31 -16.30
C SER A 356 -21.90 -7.54 -16.88
N TYR A 357 -21.98 -6.22 -16.95
CA TYR A 357 -20.89 -5.36 -17.44
C TYR A 357 -20.45 -4.31 -16.41
N GLY A 358 -20.68 -4.57 -15.09
CA GLY A 358 -20.02 -3.91 -13.97
C GLY A 358 -20.69 -2.66 -13.42
N TYR A 359 -22.00 -2.52 -13.60
CA TYR A 359 -22.80 -1.48 -12.96
C TYR A 359 -23.71 -2.06 -11.88
N THR A 360 -24.25 -1.20 -11.02
CA THR A 360 -25.09 -1.60 -9.87
C THR A 360 -24.36 -2.49 -8.84
N THR A 361 -23.04 -2.50 -8.88
CA THR A 361 -22.14 -3.20 -7.95
C THR A 361 -21.07 -2.25 -7.47
N LYS A 362 -20.47 -2.52 -6.30
CA LYS A 362 -19.27 -1.81 -5.84
C LYS A 362 -18.20 -2.85 -5.57
N ILE A 363 -17.08 -2.75 -6.26
CA ILE A 363 -15.99 -3.73 -6.20
C ILE A 363 -14.67 -2.99 -6.01
N PRO A 364 -13.89 -3.30 -4.96
CA PRO A 364 -12.57 -2.73 -4.80
C PRO A 364 -11.61 -3.19 -5.91
N PRO A 365 -10.69 -2.33 -6.39
CA PRO A 365 -9.70 -2.70 -7.42
C PRO A 365 -8.90 -3.97 -7.13
N ILE A 366 -8.57 -4.22 -5.86
CA ILE A 366 -7.86 -5.44 -5.44
C ILE A 366 -8.65 -6.73 -5.75
N TYR A 367 -10.00 -6.68 -5.70
CA TYR A 367 -10.84 -7.83 -6.06
C TYR A 367 -10.87 -8.04 -7.57
N THR A 368 -10.88 -6.95 -8.35
CA THR A 368 -10.74 -7.03 -9.80
C THR A 368 -9.41 -7.68 -10.18
N LEU A 369 -8.30 -7.26 -9.56
CA LEU A 369 -7.00 -7.89 -9.78
C LEU A 369 -7.01 -9.37 -9.39
N ALA A 370 -7.61 -9.72 -8.24
CA ALA A 370 -7.71 -11.10 -7.77
C ALA A 370 -8.54 -12.00 -8.73
N LEU A 371 -9.55 -11.43 -9.41
CA LEU A 371 -10.28 -12.13 -10.48
C LEU A 371 -9.36 -12.48 -11.64
N TYR A 372 -8.60 -11.51 -12.15
CA TYR A 372 -7.65 -11.76 -13.23
C TYR A 372 -6.55 -12.73 -12.80
N ASN A 373 -6.09 -12.63 -11.57
CA ASN A 373 -5.15 -13.58 -10.98
C ASN A 373 -5.73 -15.01 -10.96
N THR A 374 -6.99 -15.18 -10.58
CA THR A 374 -7.69 -16.47 -10.60
C THR A 374 -7.73 -17.07 -12.00
N ILE A 375 -8.01 -16.25 -13.01
CA ILE A 375 -8.01 -16.66 -14.42
C ILE A 375 -6.59 -17.08 -14.86
N ALA A 376 -5.57 -16.33 -14.48
CA ALA A 376 -4.18 -16.62 -14.78
C ALA A 376 -3.68 -17.89 -14.07
N ASN A 377 -4.22 -18.18 -12.89
CA ASN A 377 -3.85 -19.31 -12.02
C ASN A 377 -4.78 -20.53 -12.20
N ASP A 378 -5.18 -20.83 -13.44
CA ASP A 378 -6.01 -21.99 -13.80
C ASP A 378 -7.29 -22.18 -12.97
N GLY A 379 -7.90 -21.07 -12.54
CA GLY A 379 -9.13 -21.07 -11.74
C GLY A 379 -8.89 -21.22 -10.23
N GLN A 380 -7.66 -21.26 -9.78
CA GLN A 380 -7.34 -21.26 -8.35
C GLN A 380 -7.37 -19.82 -7.80
N PHE A 381 -8.25 -19.57 -6.86
CA PHE A 381 -8.37 -18.26 -6.22
C PHE A 381 -7.44 -18.19 -5.00
N VAL A 382 -6.20 -17.80 -5.23
CA VAL A 382 -5.25 -17.56 -4.16
C VAL A 382 -5.62 -16.28 -3.41
N LYS A 383 -5.51 -16.30 -2.07
CA LYS A 383 -5.82 -15.16 -1.23
C LYS A 383 -4.71 -14.11 -1.35
N PRO A 384 -5.00 -12.86 -1.77
CA PRO A 384 -4.01 -11.79 -1.78
C PRO A 384 -3.43 -11.57 -0.38
N ARG A 385 -2.13 -11.38 -0.26
CA ARG A 385 -1.46 -11.11 1.02
C ARG A 385 -0.43 -9.98 0.90
N LEU A 386 -0.29 -9.23 1.99
CA LEU A 386 0.63 -8.10 2.10
C LEU A 386 1.71 -8.35 3.17
N VAL A 387 1.46 -9.26 4.11
CA VAL A 387 2.39 -9.66 5.17
C VAL A 387 2.88 -11.07 4.90
N LYS A 388 4.19 -11.27 4.97
CA LYS A 388 4.85 -12.55 4.75
C LYS A 388 5.31 -13.21 6.04
N GLU A 389 5.97 -12.45 6.90
CA GLU A 389 6.54 -12.95 8.14
C GLU A 389 6.45 -11.91 9.26
N LEU A 390 6.38 -12.37 10.50
CA LEU A 390 6.69 -11.59 11.70
C LEU A 390 8.03 -12.06 12.25
N ILE A 391 8.87 -11.12 12.67
CA ILE A 391 10.25 -11.37 13.07
C ILE A 391 10.46 -10.80 14.47
N ARG A 392 11.04 -11.59 15.37
CA ARG A 392 11.43 -11.20 16.73
C ARG A 392 12.93 -11.26 16.86
N ASP A 393 13.57 -10.12 17.14
CA ASP A 393 15.02 -10.03 17.35
C ASP A 393 15.86 -10.71 16.24
N GLY A 394 15.42 -10.57 14.99
CA GLY A 394 16.07 -11.14 13.81
C GLY A 394 15.74 -12.61 13.53
N VAL A 395 14.90 -13.23 14.34
CA VAL A 395 14.44 -14.62 14.13
C VAL A 395 12.98 -14.61 13.70
N THR A 396 12.63 -15.41 12.69
CA THR A 396 11.24 -15.55 12.25
C THR A 396 10.38 -16.15 13.37
N ASP A 397 9.38 -15.38 13.81
CA ASP A 397 8.41 -15.77 14.83
C ASP A 397 7.18 -16.46 14.19
N THR A 398 6.65 -15.88 13.13
CA THR A 398 5.47 -16.38 12.43
C THR A 398 5.64 -16.24 10.92
N VAL A 399 5.26 -17.27 10.16
CA VAL A 399 5.16 -17.26 8.70
C VAL A 399 3.70 -17.31 8.30
N PHE A 400 3.29 -16.45 7.40
CA PHE A 400 1.98 -16.52 6.77
C PHE A 400 2.08 -17.33 5.48
N ASP A 401 1.54 -18.53 5.47
CA ASP A 401 1.57 -19.40 4.31
C ASP A 401 0.64 -18.92 3.19
N ILE A 402 0.89 -19.38 1.96
CA ILE A 402 0.00 -19.18 0.83
C ILE A 402 -1.33 -19.88 1.14
N SER A 403 -2.42 -19.14 1.00
CA SER A 403 -3.76 -19.65 1.28
C SER A 403 -4.70 -19.39 0.10
N TYR A 404 -5.77 -20.13 0.01
CA TYR A 404 -6.72 -20.05 -1.09
C TYR A 404 -8.10 -19.66 -0.56
N ILE A 405 -8.73 -18.69 -1.22
CA ILE A 405 -10.17 -18.41 -1.03
C ILE A 405 -10.98 -19.61 -1.56
N ARG A 406 -10.61 -20.08 -2.77
CA ARG A 406 -11.12 -21.34 -3.34
C ARG A 406 -9.99 -22.05 -4.08
N LYS A 407 -9.79 -23.33 -3.80
CA LYS A 407 -8.85 -24.16 -4.57
C LYS A 407 -9.27 -24.27 -6.03
N GLN A 408 -10.54 -24.05 -6.30
CA GLN A 408 -11.11 -24.00 -7.64
C GLN A 408 -12.36 -23.11 -7.64
N ALA A 409 -12.21 -21.88 -8.11
CA ALA A 409 -13.30 -20.92 -8.27
C ALA A 409 -14.04 -21.10 -9.61
N CYS A 410 -13.34 -21.59 -10.63
CA CYS A 410 -13.88 -22.07 -11.90
C CYS A 410 -13.04 -23.23 -12.44
N LYS A 411 -13.58 -23.99 -13.40
CA LYS A 411 -12.86 -25.11 -14.03
C LYS A 411 -11.58 -24.62 -14.76
N PRO A 412 -10.51 -25.43 -14.82
CA PRO A 412 -9.29 -25.05 -15.55
C PRO A 412 -9.53 -24.76 -17.03
N GLU A 413 -10.45 -25.49 -17.69
CA GLU A 413 -10.85 -25.23 -19.07
C GLU A 413 -11.56 -23.89 -19.24
N THR A 414 -12.36 -23.46 -18.25
CA THR A 414 -12.98 -22.12 -18.20
C THR A 414 -11.92 -21.04 -18.09
N ALA A 415 -10.97 -21.19 -17.19
CA ALA A 415 -9.85 -20.26 -17.03
C ALA A 415 -9.02 -20.16 -18.30
N ARG A 416 -8.73 -21.29 -18.97
CA ARG A 416 -8.00 -21.31 -20.24
C ARG A 416 -8.77 -20.61 -21.35
N ALA A 417 -10.07 -20.85 -21.48
CA ALA A 417 -10.91 -20.16 -22.46
C ALA A 417 -10.90 -18.65 -22.24
N LEU A 418 -11.00 -18.20 -20.99
CA LEU A 418 -10.92 -16.78 -20.66
C LEU A 418 -9.55 -16.15 -20.97
N ARG A 419 -8.44 -16.87 -20.67
CA ARG A 419 -7.10 -16.37 -21.07
C ARG A 419 -7.01 -16.15 -22.57
N ASN A 420 -7.52 -17.08 -23.37
CA ASN A 420 -7.55 -16.93 -24.82
C ASN A 420 -8.41 -15.73 -25.28
N MET A 421 -9.56 -15.48 -24.62
CA MET A 421 -10.40 -14.31 -24.89
C MET A 421 -9.66 -13.02 -24.51
N LEU A 422 -9.00 -12.97 -23.35
CA LEU A 422 -8.23 -11.81 -22.89
C LEU A 422 -6.99 -11.58 -23.77
N TYR A 423 -6.36 -12.65 -24.23
CA TYR A 423 -5.28 -12.55 -25.20
C TYR A 423 -5.76 -11.85 -26.49
N ALA A 424 -6.93 -12.21 -27.01
CA ALA A 424 -7.51 -11.56 -28.18
C ALA A 424 -7.82 -10.07 -27.96
N VAL A 425 -8.20 -9.66 -26.72
CA VAL A 425 -8.42 -8.25 -26.35
C VAL A 425 -7.17 -7.41 -26.63
N VAL A 426 -5.97 -7.93 -26.36
CA VAL A 426 -4.71 -7.21 -26.47
C VAL A 426 -4.00 -7.47 -27.81
N ASN A 427 -4.03 -8.72 -28.30
CA ASN A 427 -3.14 -9.14 -29.38
C ASN A 427 -3.80 -9.20 -30.76
N ASP A 428 -5.15 -9.19 -30.87
CA ASP A 428 -5.82 -9.04 -32.15
C ASP A 428 -5.72 -7.57 -32.62
N ASP A 429 -5.68 -7.35 -33.94
CA ASP A 429 -5.49 -6.02 -34.52
C ASP A 429 -6.68 -5.07 -34.27
N ASP A 430 -7.85 -5.63 -34.07
CA ASP A 430 -9.11 -4.93 -33.73
C ASP A 430 -9.48 -5.06 -32.25
N GLY A 431 -8.58 -5.57 -31.40
CA GLY A 431 -8.78 -5.69 -29.96
C GLY A 431 -8.77 -4.33 -29.25
N THR A 432 -9.67 -4.17 -28.26
CA THR A 432 -9.80 -2.89 -27.50
C THR A 432 -8.59 -2.57 -26.63
N GLY A 433 -7.81 -3.57 -26.24
CA GLY A 433 -6.61 -3.45 -25.39
C GLY A 433 -5.28 -3.35 -26.14
N ARG A 434 -5.27 -3.23 -27.48
CA ARG A 434 -4.06 -3.29 -28.32
C ARG A 434 -2.94 -2.30 -27.93
N ARG A 435 -3.28 -1.19 -27.24
CA ARG A 435 -2.27 -0.24 -26.75
C ARG A 435 -1.34 -0.86 -25.69
N ALA A 436 -1.80 -1.90 -24.99
CA ALA A 436 -1.00 -2.62 -24.00
C ALA A 436 -0.10 -3.70 -24.65
N ARG A 437 -0.21 -3.96 -25.98
CA ARG A 437 0.59 -4.97 -26.66
C ARG A 437 2.08 -4.71 -26.49
N SER A 438 2.81 -5.74 -26.10
CA SER A 438 4.25 -5.69 -25.92
C SER A 438 4.97 -6.64 -26.87
N LYS A 439 6.18 -6.23 -27.33
CA LYS A 439 7.10 -7.11 -28.06
C LYS A 439 8.00 -7.94 -27.14
N LYS A 440 8.04 -7.61 -25.85
CA LYS A 440 8.95 -8.22 -24.87
C LYS A 440 8.28 -9.29 -24.02
N VAL A 441 6.97 -9.14 -23.76
CA VAL A 441 6.17 -10.05 -22.94
C VAL A 441 4.81 -10.28 -23.59
N THR A 442 4.23 -11.44 -23.37
CA THR A 442 2.85 -11.74 -23.76
C THR A 442 1.89 -11.15 -22.71
N ILE A 443 0.91 -10.39 -23.16
CA ILE A 443 -0.11 -9.77 -22.33
C ILE A 443 -1.46 -10.34 -22.74
#